data_2bde51f4ef7ee4db4280b1b30198b49d
#
_entry.id   2bde51f4ef7ee4db4280b1b30198b49d
#
_cell.length_a   1.000
_cell.length_b   1.000
_cell.length_c   1.000
_cell.angle_alpha   90.00
_cell.angle_beta   90.00
_cell.angle_gamma   90.00
#
_symmetry.space_group_name_H-M   'P 1'
#
loop_
_entity.id
_entity.type
_entity.pdbx_description
1 polymer ?
#
loop_
_entity_poly.entity_id
_entity_poly.type
_entity_poly.pdbx_seq_one_letter_code
_entity_poly.pdbx_strand_id
1 'polypeptide(L)'
;SYCFSKYKSTNGWGTWKRAWKNMDMEMKWRNSSYENSIMANMGYRGSDIKYWKYKLKIIDNAYASAWDWQWYYTLSAQNQLSIFPKYSLVSNIGFGQGATHTTNRKVPSYYHTNKEIEFPLQHPPYIVPFITFEKAFYQQNNSMFYTLMRYIPFDIKRFVKRLIR
;
A
#
# COMPACT_ATOMS: atom_id res chain seq x y z
N SER A 1 5.13 -20.96 0.46
CA SER A 1 3.99 -20.52 1.30
C SER A 1 3.80 -19.00 1.30
N TYR A 2 4.86 -18.21 1.04
CA TYR A 2 4.85 -16.74 1.02
C TYR A 2 6.00 -16.18 0.17
N CYS A 3 5.98 -14.87 -0.09
CA CYS A 3 7.08 -14.15 -0.73
C CYS A 3 7.39 -12.83 -0.02
N PHE A 4 8.56 -12.26 -0.32
CA PHE A 4 8.94 -10.91 0.10
C PHE A 4 8.60 -9.89 -0.98
N SER A 5 8.20 -8.68 -0.56
CA SER A 5 7.79 -7.61 -1.47
C SER A 5 8.19 -6.23 -0.96
N LYS A 6 8.45 -5.31 -1.88
CA LYS A 6 8.54 -3.87 -1.61
C LYS A 6 7.17 -3.25 -1.36
N TYR A 7 6.09 -3.83 -1.91
CA TYR A 7 4.75 -3.37 -1.65
C TYR A 7 4.32 -3.63 -0.21
N LYS A 8 3.41 -2.85 0.31
CA LYS A 8 2.89 -2.91 1.67
C LYS A 8 1.36 -2.94 1.62
N SER A 9 0.77 -3.58 2.60
CA SER A 9 -0.68 -3.61 2.80
C SER A 9 -1.00 -3.63 4.28
N THR A 10 -2.02 -2.88 4.68
CA THR A 10 -2.54 -2.87 6.05
C THR A 10 -3.87 -3.60 6.17
N ASN A 11 -4.26 -4.35 5.16
CA ASN A 11 -5.43 -5.23 5.21
C ASN A 11 -5.04 -6.55 5.92
N GLY A 12 -5.60 -6.78 7.13
CA GLY A 12 -5.32 -7.98 7.91
C GLY A 12 -3.82 -8.18 8.12
N TRP A 13 -3.15 -7.16 8.64
CA TRP A 13 -1.70 -7.11 8.77
C TRP A 13 -1.23 -7.28 10.21
N GLY A 14 0.02 -7.60 10.35
CA GLY A 14 0.75 -7.59 11.61
C GLY A 14 2.16 -7.09 11.42
N THR A 15 2.79 -6.64 12.50
CA THR A 15 4.19 -6.21 12.47
C THR A 15 4.89 -6.57 13.78
N TRP A 16 6.21 -6.58 13.75
CA TRP A 16 7.03 -6.81 14.93
C TRP A 16 7.23 -5.51 15.71
N LYS A 17 7.25 -5.60 17.03
CA LYS A 17 7.52 -4.47 17.93
C LYS A 17 8.79 -3.71 17.53
N ARG A 18 9.86 -4.43 17.10
CA ARG A 18 11.11 -3.83 16.64
C ARG A 18 10.96 -2.97 15.39
N ALA A 19 10.07 -3.35 14.47
CA ALA A 19 9.80 -2.58 13.26
C ALA A 19 8.92 -1.36 13.60
N TRP A 20 7.88 -1.56 14.41
CA TRP A 20 6.96 -0.49 14.83
C TRP A 20 7.65 0.64 15.60
N LYS A 21 8.70 0.33 16.37
CA LYS A 21 9.50 1.36 17.07
C LYS A 21 10.11 2.42 16.15
N ASN A 22 10.27 2.12 14.87
CA ASN A 22 10.82 3.03 13.87
C ASN A 22 9.75 3.89 13.19
N MET A 23 8.48 3.84 13.65
CA MET A 23 7.39 4.60 13.04
C MET A 23 7.71 6.10 13.04
N ASP A 24 7.74 6.67 11.84
CA ASP A 24 8.02 8.09 11.59
C ASP A 24 6.78 8.76 10.99
N MET A 25 5.91 9.26 11.88
CA MET A 25 4.70 9.98 11.48
C MET A 25 5.00 11.32 10.81
N GLU A 26 6.12 11.94 11.18
CA GLU A 26 6.55 13.26 10.68
C GLU A 26 7.29 13.15 9.34
N MET A 27 7.67 11.92 8.94
CA MET A 27 8.41 11.67 7.70
C MET A 27 9.70 12.52 7.62
N LYS A 28 10.54 12.45 8.66
CA LYS A 28 11.78 13.24 8.84
C LYS A 28 12.81 13.04 7.73
N TRP A 29 12.67 11.96 6.98
CA TRP A 29 13.50 11.65 5.81
C TRP A 29 13.25 12.60 4.62
N ARG A 30 12.15 13.36 4.62
CA ARG A 30 11.81 14.31 3.53
C ARG A 30 12.84 15.43 3.47
N ASN A 31 13.15 15.85 2.24
CA ASN A 31 14.16 16.88 1.97
C ASN A 31 15.58 16.52 2.38
N SER A 32 15.81 15.26 2.78
CA SER A 32 17.17 14.75 3.03
C SER A 32 17.81 14.25 1.72
N SER A 33 19.12 14.05 1.74
CA SER A 33 19.86 13.41 0.63
C SER A 33 19.39 11.97 0.33
N TYR A 34 18.69 11.33 1.25
CA TYR A 34 18.17 9.96 1.13
C TYR A 34 16.77 9.86 0.52
N GLU A 35 16.07 10.98 0.34
CA GLU A 35 14.67 10.96 -0.12
C GLU A 35 14.47 10.14 -1.40
N ASN A 36 15.32 10.34 -2.41
CA ASN A 36 15.19 9.60 -3.67
C ASN A 36 15.43 8.09 -3.50
N SER A 37 16.36 7.70 -2.63
CA SER A 37 16.64 6.28 -2.31
C SER A 37 15.45 5.64 -1.60
N ILE A 38 14.86 6.34 -0.64
CA ILE A 38 13.68 5.90 0.10
C ILE A 38 12.49 5.74 -0.85
N MET A 39 12.27 6.73 -1.73
CA MET A 39 11.22 6.66 -2.74
C MET A 39 11.40 5.51 -3.73
N ALA A 40 12.65 5.15 -4.07
CA ALA A 40 12.96 3.99 -4.91
C ALA A 40 12.58 2.64 -4.25
N ASN A 41 12.46 2.62 -2.91
CA ASN A 41 12.01 1.45 -2.14
C ASN A 41 10.48 1.36 -2.00
N MET A 42 9.72 2.31 -2.55
CA MET A 42 8.25 2.33 -2.44
C MET A 42 7.54 1.40 -3.43
N GLY A 43 8.24 0.83 -4.39
CA GLY A 43 7.63 -0.06 -5.36
C GLY A 43 8.60 -0.58 -6.41
N TYR A 44 8.03 -1.19 -7.45
CA TYR A 44 8.77 -1.91 -8.48
C TYR A 44 9.20 -1.04 -9.69
N ARG A 45 8.41 0.01 -10.02
CA ARG A 45 8.63 0.86 -11.21
C ARG A 45 8.67 2.35 -10.89
N GLY A 46 9.21 3.14 -11.80
CA GLY A 46 9.19 4.60 -11.68
C GLY A 46 7.80 5.23 -11.58
N SER A 47 6.76 4.58 -12.10
CA SER A 47 5.36 4.97 -11.91
C SER A 47 4.88 4.80 -10.47
N ASP A 48 5.44 3.84 -9.71
CA ASP A 48 5.15 3.70 -8.28
C ASP A 48 5.71 4.89 -7.51
N ILE A 49 6.92 5.35 -7.88
CA ILE A 49 7.52 6.56 -7.29
C ILE A 49 6.60 7.78 -7.55
N LYS A 50 6.09 7.93 -8.77
CA LYS A 50 5.12 9.00 -9.10
C LYS A 50 3.84 8.88 -8.29
N TYR A 51 3.32 7.68 -8.11
CA TYR A 51 2.15 7.42 -7.28
C TYR A 51 2.40 7.80 -5.81
N TRP A 52 3.52 7.40 -5.23
CA TRP A 52 3.83 7.71 -3.84
C TRP A 52 4.15 9.19 -3.63
N LYS A 53 4.83 9.85 -4.57
CA LYS A 53 4.96 11.32 -4.56
C LYS A 53 3.60 12.03 -4.59
N TYR A 54 2.63 11.48 -5.31
CA TYR A 54 1.26 11.99 -5.28
C TYR A 54 0.59 11.76 -3.92
N LYS A 55 0.84 10.62 -3.26
CA LYS A 55 0.33 10.37 -1.90
C LYS A 55 0.88 11.36 -0.87
N LEU A 56 2.15 11.75 -0.97
CA LEU A 56 2.71 12.83 -0.13
C LEU A 56 1.92 14.13 -0.30
N LYS A 57 1.62 14.53 -1.54
CA LYS A 57 0.79 15.72 -1.79
C LYS A 57 -0.61 15.61 -1.18
N ILE A 58 -1.21 14.42 -1.13
CA ILE A 58 -2.49 14.19 -0.46
C ILE A 58 -2.37 14.42 1.05
N ILE A 59 -1.30 13.91 1.67
CA ILE A 59 -1.01 14.11 3.10
C ILE A 59 -0.82 15.60 3.38
N ASP A 60 0.03 16.28 2.61
CA ASP A 60 0.34 17.71 2.78
C ASP A 60 -0.90 18.62 2.66
N ASN A 61 -1.85 18.24 1.82
CA ASN A 61 -3.10 18.99 1.63
C ASN A 61 -4.22 18.57 2.58
N ALA A 62 -3.95 17.71 3.56
CA ALA A 62 -4.95 17.14 4.47
C ALA A 62 -6.21 16.59 3.75
N TYR A 63 -6.04 16.13 2.51
CA TYR A 63 -7.14 15.62 1.68
C TYR A 63 -7.68 14.27 2.18
N ALA A 64 -6.79 13.47 2.74
CA ALA A 64 -7.12 12.23 3.44
C ALA A 64 -6.12 12.01 4.57
N SER A 65 -6.61 11.51 5.71
CA SER A 65 -5.77 11.03 6.80
C SER A 65 -5.63 9.51 6.66
N ALA A 66 -4.41 9.04 6.59
CA ALA A 66 -4.13 7.62 6.50
C ALA A 66 -2.72 7.37 7.06
N TRP A 67 -2.64 7.04 8.34
CA TRP A 67 -1.39 6.73 9.05
C TRP A 67 -0.62 5.56 8.41
N ASP A 68 -1.30 4.70 7.71
CA ASP A 68 -0.72 3.56 7.00
C ASP A 68 0.24 4.00 5.88
N TRP A 69 0.02 5.15 5.26
CA TRP A 69 0.96 5.68 4.26
C TRP A 69 2.28 6.11 4.92
N GLN A 70 2.25 6.78 6.08
CA GLN A 70 3.47 7.08 6.85
C GLN A 70 4.18 5.79 7.27
N TRP A 71 3.42 4.75 7.62
CA TRP A 71 3.99 3.44 7.90
C TRP A 71 4.70 2.84 6.69
N TYR A 72 4.12 2.94 5.50
CA TYR A 72 4.75 2.45 4.27
C TYR A 72 6.05 3.20 3.95
N TYR A 73 6.08 4.51 4.13
CA TYR A 73 7.31 5.30 3.99
C TYR A 73 8.35 4.91 5.05
N THR A 74 7.93 4.72 6.30
CA THR A 74 8.80 4.26 7.38
C THR A 74 9.49 2.94 7.03
N LEU A 75 8.72 1.94 6.58
CA LEU A 75 9.28 0.66 6.15
C LEU A 75 10.27 0.81 4.99
N SER A 76 9.96 1.69 4.03
CA SER A 76 10.84 1.96 2.88
C SER A 76 12.11 2.70 3.28
N ALA A 77 12.03 3.62 4.23
CA ALA A 77 13.19 4.32 4.80
C ALA A 77 14.12 3.37 5.56
N GLN A 78 13.58 2.29 6.12
CA GLN A 78 14.35 1.24 6.81
C GLN A 78 14.73 0.08 5.88
N ASN A 79 14.49 0.20 4.56
CA ASN A 79 14.71 -0.86 3.57
C ASN A 79 14.05 -2.20 3.95
N GLN A 80 12.87 -2.14 4.60
CA GLN A 80 12.16 -3.33 5.06
C GLN A 80 11.22 -3.85 3.98
N LEU A 81 11.16 -5.18 3.86
CA LEU A 81 10.25 -5.89 2.98
C LEU A 81 9.02 -6.36 3.76
N SER A 82 7.88 -6.41 3.07
CA SER A 82 6.69 -7.07 3.57
C SER A 82 6.67 -8.54 3.19
N ILE A 83 6.00 -9.34 3.99
CA ILE A 83 5.72 -10.76 3.71
C ILE A 83 4.29 -10.86 3.22
N PHE A 84 4.10 -11.42 2.02
CA PHE A 84 2.81 -11.70 1.45
C PHE A 84 2.59 -13.21 1.35
N PRO A 85 1.54 -13.76 1.95
CA PRO A 85 1.18 -15.16 1.79
C PRO A 85 0.71 -15.44 0.36
N LYS A 86 0.87 -16.68 -0.09
CA LYS A 86 0.46 -17.13 -1.45
C LYS A 86 -1.06 -16.95 -1.67
N TYR A 87 -1.84 -17.16 -0.61
CA TYR A 87 -3.30 -16.99 -0.62
C TYR A 87 -3.71 -15.99 0.45
N SER A 88 -4.87 -15.34 0.29
CA SER A 88 -5.41 -14.48 1.34
C SER A 88 -5.73 -15.33 2.57
N LEU A 89 -5.25 -14.87 3.74
CA LEU A 89 -5.53 -15.48 5.04
C LEU A 89 -6.65 -14.76 5.78
N VAL A 90 -7.19 -13.68 5.19
CA VAL A 90 -8.21 -12.83 5.80
C VAL A 90 -9.32 -12.54 4.82
N SER A 91 -10.55 -12.45 5.32
CA SER A 91 -11.71 -11.92 4.61
C SER A 91 -11.90 -10.46 4.99
N ASN A 92 -12.10 -9.59 4.02
CA ASN A 92 -12.47 -8.22 4.30
C ASN A 92 -14.01 -8.10 4.38
N ILE A 93 -14.53 -7.94 5.59
CA ILE A 93 -15.97 -7.74 5.85
C ILE A 93 -16.38 -6.26 5.75
N GLY A 94 -15.45 -5.33 5.51
CA GLY A 94 -15.67 -3.89 5.46
C GLY A 94 -16.24 -3.38 4.11
N PHE A 95 -17.05 -4.17 3.43
CA PHE A 95 -17.79 -3.77 2.23
C PHE A 95 -19.30 -3.66 2.53
N GLY A 96 -19.98 -2.69 1.90
CA GLY A 96 -21.44 -2.51 2.00
C GLY A 96 -21.85 -1.39 2.94
N GLN A 97 -23.14 -1.37 3.31
CA GLN A 97 -23.70 -0.36 4.22
C GLN A 97 -22.99 -0.43 5.58
N GLY A 98 -22.45 0.67 6.04
CA GLY A 98 -21.65 0.73 7.27
C GLY A 98 -20.14 0.68 7.06
N ALA A 99 -19.65 0.45 5.85
CA ALA A 99 -18.24 0.55 5.55
C ALA A 99 -17.77 2.01 5.48
N THR A 100 -16.61 2.32 6.09
CA THR A 100 -16.09 3.70 6.12
C THR A 100 -15.67 4.20 4.73
N HIS A 101 -15.18 3.31 3.85
CA HIS A 101 -14.59 3.68 2.56
C HIS A 101 -15.11 2.91 1.34
N THR A 102 -15.94 1.89 1.54
CA THR A 102 -16.33 0.93 0.49
C THR A 102 -17.83 0.65 0.46
N THR A 103 -18.65 1.64 0.81
CA THR A 103 -20.11 1.54 0.94
C THR A 103 -20.83 1.02 -0.33
N ASN A 104 -20.36 1.41 -1.52
CA ASN A 104 -21.02 1.12 -2.81
C ASN A 104 -20.20 0.19 -3.72
N ARG A 105 -19.20 -0.52 -3.20
CA ARG A 105 -18.34 -1.39 -4.01
C ARG A 105 -18.75 -2.84 -3.89
N LYS A 106 -18.86 -3.53 -5.03
CA LYS A 106 -18.91 -4.99 -5.05
C LYS A 106 -17.59 -5.53 -4.46
N VAL A 107 -17.71 -6.53 -3.61
CA VAL A 107 -16.54 -7.22 -3.05
C VAL A 107 -15.78 -7.89 -4.19
N PRO A 108 -14.52 -7.55 -4.43
CA PRO A 108 -13.73 -8.25 -5.45
C PRO A 108 -13.60 -9.74 -5.09
N SER A 109 -13.66 -10.62 -6.10
CA SER A 109 -13.66 -12.07 -5.89
C SER A 109 -12.46 -12.58 -5.09
N TYR A 110 -11.30 -11.93 -5.22
CA TYR A 110 -10.09 -12.32 -4.49
C TYR A 110 -10.16 -12.10 -2.97
N TYR A 111 -11.14 -11.33 -2.46
CA TYR A 111 -11.40 -11.20 -1.02
C TYR A 111 -12.17 -12.38 -0.43
N HIS A 112 -12.75 -13.23 -1.27
CA HIS A 112 -13.50 -14.41 -0.83
C HIS A 112 -12.69 -15.72 -0.88
N THR A 113 -11.49 -15.70 -1.48
CA THR A 113 -10.66 -16.89 -1.63
C THR A 113 -9.68 -17.03 -0.48
N ASN A 114 -10.20 -17.32 0.71
CA ASN A 114 -9.34 -17.62 1.84
C ASN A 114 -8.91 -19.08 1.79
N LYS A 115 -7.63 -19.30 2.04
CA LYS A 115 -7.09 -20.64 2.23
C LYS A 115 -6.24 -20.67 3.48
N GLU A 116 -6.27 -21.77 4.18
CA GLU A 116 -5.41 -22.00 5.33
C GLU A 116 -3.94 -22.09 4.88
N ILE A 117 -3.06 -21.75 5.78
CA ILE A 117 -1.62 -21.97 5.61
C ILE A 117 -1.32 -23.43 5.88
N GLU A 118 -0.62 -24.04 4.95
CA GLU A 118 -0.10 -25.40 5.09
C GLU A 118 1.23 -25.39 5.86
N PHE A 119 1.40 -26.31 6.79
CA PHE A 119 2.61 -26.53 7.56
C PHE A 119 3.27 -27.87 7.21
N PRO A 120 4.63 -27.95 7.20
CA PRO A 120 5.57 -26.90 7.55
C PRO A 120 5.64 -25.79 6.49
N LEU A 121 5.97 -24.56 6.92
CA LEU A 121 6.13 -23.44 5.98
C LEU A 121 7.29 -23.69 5.04
N GLN A 122 7.04 -23.49 3.75
CA GLN A 122 8.09 -23.42 2.74
C GLN A 122 8.62 -21.98 2.66
N HIS A 123 9.87 -21.80 3.08
CA HIS A 123 10.51 -20.49 3.09
C HIS A 123 11.14 -20.17 1.75
N PRO A 124 11.06 -18.91 1.26
CA PRO A 124 11.86 -18.47 0.13
C PRO A 124 13.36 -18.63 0.45
N PRO A 125 14.19 -19.07 -0.50
CA PRO A 125 15.63 -19.27 -0.27
C PRO A 125 16.38 -17.94 -0.08
N TYR A 126 15.80 -16.81 -0.53
CA TYR A 126 16.41 -15.48 -0.47
C TYR A 126 15.44 -14.44 0.07
N ILE A 127 15.96 -13.47 0.84
CA ILE A 127 15.19 -12.33 1.36
C ILE A 127 15.29 -11.17 0.37
N VAL A 128 14.66 -11.33 -0.78
CA VAL A 128 14.60 -10.32 -1.85
C VAL A 128 13.17 -10.19 -2.37
N PRO A 129 12.78 -9.05 -2.96
CA PRO A 129 11.46 -8.91 -3.57
C PRO A 129 11.24 -9.94 -4.68
N PHE A 130 10.12 -10.64 -4.64
CA PHE A 130 9.77 -11.63 -5.65
C PHE A 130 9.18 -10.94 -6.89
N ILE A 131 9.96 -10.82 -7.94
CA ILE A 131 9.67 -10.04 -9.15
C ILE A 131 8.33 -10.41 -9.80
N THR A 132 7.96 -11.68 -9.81
CA THR A 132 6.67 -12.12 -10.37
C THR A 132 5.50 -11.53 -9.58
N PHE A 133 5.58 -11.54 -8.26
CA PHE A 133 4.58 -10.92 -7.39
C PHE A 133 4.56 -9.40 -7.57
N GLU A 134 5.73 -8.75 -7.61
CA GLU A 134 5.83 -7.30 -7.82
C GLU A 134 5.10 -6.85 -9.10
N LYS A 135 5.31 -7.58 -10.21
CA LYS A 135 4.65 -7.32 -11.49
C LYS A 135 3.14 -7.49 -11.41
N ALA A 136 2.67 -8.60 -10.83
CA ALA A 136 1.24 -8.91 -10.69
C ALA A 136 0.54 -7.87 -9.80
N PHE A 137 1.14 -7.53 -8.66
CA PHE A 137 0.61 -6.52 -7.73
C PHE A 137 0.54 -5.15 -8.38
N TYR A 138 1.59 -4.77 -9.12
CA TYR A 138 1.60 -3.53 -9.89
C TYR A 138 0.45 -3.47 -10.90
N GLN A 139 0.27 -4.50 -11.71
CA GLN A 139 -0.78 -4.56 -12.74
C GLN A 139 -2.18 -4.46 -12.12
N GLN A 140 -2.41 -5.14 -10.99
CA GLN A 140 -3.69 -5.13 -10.29
C GLN A 140 -4.04 -3.75 -9.70
N ASN A 141 -3.05 -3.00 -9.23
CA ASN A 141 -3.27 -1.75 -8.50
C ASN A 141 -3.10 -0.48 -9.34
N ASN A 142 -2.55 -0.57 -10.55
CA ASN A 142 -2.36 0.56 -11.45
C ASN A 142 -3.39 0.57 -12.59
N SER A 143 -4.64 0.82 -12.27
CA SER A 143 -5.65 1.05 -13.31
C SER A 143 -5.44 2.43 -13.99
N MET A 144 -5.86 2.54 -15.27
CA MET A 144 -5.81 3.79 -16.03
C MET A 144 -6.57 4.92 -15.31
N PHE A 145 -7.68 4.60 -14.63
CA PHE A 145 -8.46 5.56 -13.85
C PHE A 145 -7.63 6.24 -12.75
N TYR A 146 -6.89 5.47 -11.94
CA TYR A 146 -6.04 6.04 -10.89
C TYR A 146 -4.88 6.86 -11.48
N THR A 147 -4.40 6.51 -12.67
CA THR A 147 -3.36 7.28 -13.36
C THR A 147 -3.90 8.65 -13.77
N LEU A 148 -5.09 8.71 -14.37
CA LEU A 148 -5.75 9.96 -14.75
C LEU A 148 -6.07 10.85 -13.55
N MET A 149 -6.56 10.26 -12.46
CA MET A 149 -6.88 10.99 -11.22
C MET A 149 -5.67 11.72 -10.61
N ARG A 150 -4.44 11.33 -10.91
CA ARG A 150 -3.24 12.03 -10.41
C ARG A 150 -3.08 13.44 -10.99
N TYR A 151 -3.58 13.66 -12.20
CA TYR A 151 -3.46 14.94 -12.90
C TYR A 151 -4.58 15.93 -12.60
N ILE A 152 -5.64 15.51 -11.90
CA ILE A 152 -6.75 16.39 -11.52
C ILE A 152 -6.33 17.21 -10.29
N PRO A 153 -6.47 18.56 -10.31
CA PRO A 153 -6.21 19.43 -9.16
C PRO A 153 -7.02 19.05 -7.92
N PHE A 154 -6.45 19.26 -6.73
CA PHE A 154 -7.10 18.88 -5.47
C PHE A 154 -8.43 19.61 -5.24
N ASP A 155 -8.53 20.87 -5.65
CA ASP A 155 -9.75 21.65 -5.50
C ASP A 155 -10.92 21.07 -6.31
N ILE A 156 -10.64 20.63 -7.55
CA ILE A 156 -11.62 19.91 -8.39
C ILE A 156 -12.04 18.60 -7.73
N LYS A 157 -11.09 17.84 -7.17
CA LYS A 157 -11.39 16.61 -6.44
C LYS A 157 -12.26 16.86 -5.21
N ARG A 158 -11.98 17.92 -4.45
CA ARG A 158 -12.79 18.32 -3.29
C ARG A 158 -14.20 18.72 -3.71
N PHE A 159 -14.32 19.48 -4.79
CA PHE A 159 -15.63 19.90 -5.34
C PHE A 159 -16.46 18.68 -5.76
N VAL A 160 -15.90 17.77 -6.58
CA VAL A 160 -16.57 16.55 -7.01
C VAL A 160 -16.97 15.67 -5.82
N LYS A 161 -16.11 15.53 -4.81
CA LYS A 161 -16.41 14.75 -3.60
C LYS A 161 -17.57 15.35 -2.79
N ARG A 162 -17.78 16.66 -2.84
CA ARG A 162 -18.93 17.33 -2.19
C ARG A 162 -20.24 17.13 -2.94
N LEU A 163 -20.18 16.97 -4.28
CA LEU A 163 -21.38 16.75 -5.09
C LEU A 163 -21.91 15.30 -5.05
N ILE A 164 -21.05 14.34 -4.66
CA ILE A 164 -21.39 12.90 -4.62
C ILE A 164 -21.77 12.44 -3.19
N ARG A 165 -21.65 13.32 -2.20
CA ARG A 165 -22.15 13.10 -0.83
C ARG A 165 -23.55 13.66 -0.66
#